data_83aefd37a5ae3f3b0e6e2817381e140d
#
_entry.id   83aefd37a5ae3f3b0e6e2817381e140d
#
_cell.length_a   1.000
_cell.length_b   1.000
_cell.length_c   1.000
_cell.angle_alpha   90.00
_cell.angle_beta   90.00
_cell.angle_gamma   90.00
#
_symmetry.space_group_name_H-M   'P 1'
#
loop_
_entity.id
_entity.type
_entity.pdbx_description
1 polymer ?
#
loop_
_entity_poly.entity_id
_entity_poly.type
_entity_poly.pdbx_seq_one_letter_code
_entity_poly.pdbx_strand_id
1 'polypeptide(L)'
;MKTTAPRHLADSKLHRTEQSQIDRPEKLGKPQMKWGSDVVAEVVRRLDLKYIALVPGASYRGFHDSIVNYLGNTNPQMVICLHEEHAVSIADGYGKVTEEPMAVALHSNVGLMHASMPIFNAWCDRTPMIIFGATGPVDAHRRRPWIDWIHTSKDQASMIRNYIKWDDQPASPQAAVEAVLRANQITRSAPRGPVYICLDAGLQEAPLAEEILVPDVARFAPAPSPAAPQDQVIKALKAIRAAKFPLILMGRVSRQQEDWNRRVRFAETIGAVVLTSSNDPASFPTTHRLHLAAPCLRPSKAATALIEKADLIISMDWLDLAGIFRLALGQAQTQTPADKTIIHCSVDSYRTNGWSMDHQALPAVDIPIHAEPDQFILQLLDEIGSDKSSKTKTSPEPKGLSHWNERITPTAPTSRQASMTLWEMAMAVRDFAKNRQVTFARLPIGWPGEAYEFDGPLSFLGNDGGGAVGTGPGHTIGAALALKDSGRLTMGVIGDGDYLMGVNALWTAAHLEIPVMIVVADNRSYFNDEMHQERVAEMRGRPAQNRWIGQRIDDPRVDLVAMARAQGFEADAPVTTTDALAKSLKRGAEIVNRGGRYFIDSVVEPGYADTGPDQRSGAGKKV
;
A
#
# COMPACT_ATOMS: atom_id res chain seq x y z
N MET A 1 36.73 14.33 -3.31
CA MET A 1 35.50 14.37 -4.13
C MET A 1 34.31 14.52 -3.19
N LYS A 2 33.58 15.62 -3.27
CA LYS A 2 32.48 15.91 -2.37
C LYS A 2 31.25 15.08 -2.83
N THR A 3 30.88 14.10 -2.06
CA THR A 3 29.60 13.36 -2.23
C THR A 3 28.46 14.32 -1.88
N THR A 4 27.76 14.78 -2.89
CA THR A 4 26.49 15.50 -2.72
C THR A 4 25.45 14.47 -2.30
N ALA A 5 24.95 14.61 -1.08
CA ALA A 5 23.76 13.92 -0.61
C ALA A 5 22.59 14.17 -1.58
N PRO A 6 21.67 13.21 -1.78
CA PRO A 6 20.51 13.40 -2.64
C PRO A 6 19.69 14.57 -2.10
N ARG A 7 19.43 15.56 -2.95
CA ARG A 7 18.48 16.63 -2.66
C ARG A 7 17.11 15.99 -2.49
N HIS A 8 16.76 15.73 -1.26
CA HIS A 8 15.36 15.53 -0.89
C HIS A 8 14.54 16.73 -1.39
N LEU A 9 13.25 16.50 -1.62
CA LEU A 9 12.18 17.48 -1.88
C LEU A 9 12.11 18.63 -0.83
N ALA A 10 13.23 19.13 -0.37
CA ALA A 10 13.41 19.98 0.80
C ALA A 10 13.37 21.48 0.50
N ASP A 11 12.93 21.92 -0.69
CA ASP A 11 12.82 23.35 -1.01
C ASP A 11 11.51 23.77 -1.68
N SER A 12 10.46 22.97 -1.64
CA SER A 12 9.11 23.52 -1.67
C SER A 12 8.73 23.87 -0.24
N LYS A 13 8.33 25.10 0.05
CA LYS A 13 7.59 25.46 1.26
C LYS A 13 6.34 24.59 1.26
N LEU A 14 6.43 23.37 1.82
CA LEU A 14 5.29 22.54 2.11
C LEU A 14 4.38 23.37 2.99
N HIS A 15 3.30 23.89 2.43
CA HIS A 15 2.25 24.50 3.23
C HIS A 15 1.76 23.39 4.15
N ARG A 16 2.07 23.52 5.45
CA ARG A 16 1.48 22.65 6.46
C ARG A 16 -0.02 22.70 6.28
N THR A 17 -0.68 21.58 6.36
CA THR A 17 -2.14 21.51 6.47
C THR A 17 -2.55 22.56 7.48
N GLU A 18 -3.38 23.53 7.12
CA GLU A 18 -3.85 24.48 8.12
C GLU A 18 -4.62 23.67 9.14
N GLN A 19 -4.09 23.65 10.37
CA GLN A 19 -4.73 22.97 11.47
C GLN A 19 -6.14 23.54 11.64
N SER A 20 -7.14 22.70 11.77
CA SER A 20 -8.48 23.12 12.19
C SER A 20 -8.35 24.00 13.43
N GLN A 21 -9.12 25.09 13.52
CA GLN A 21 -9.05 25.99 14.68
C GLN A 21 -9.29 25.27 16.00
N ILE A 22 -10.13 24.23 15.99
CA ILE A 22 -10.42 23.41 17.17
C ILE A 22 -9.20 22.60 17.67
N ASP A 23 -8.23 22.34 16.80
CA ASP A 23 -7.03 21.56 17.13
C ASP A 23 -5.82 22.43 17.48
N ARG A 24 -5.97 23.75 17.50
CA ARG A 24 -4.91 24.69 17.85
C ARG A 24 -4.87 24.92 19.36
N PRO A 25 -3.78 24.55 20.04
CA PRO A 25 -3.65 24.84 21.48
C PRO A 25 -3.61 26.34 21.75
N GLU A 26 -4.29 26.74 22.82
CA GLU A 26 -4.26 28.11 23.31
C GLU A 26 -3.18 28.30 24.41
N LYS A 27 -2.61 29.51 24.49
CA LYS A 27 -1.75 29.95 25.60
C LYS A 27 -0.53 29.07 25.86
N LEU A 28 0.08 28.50 24.80
CA LEU A 28 1.33 27.78 24.93
C LEU A 28 2.41 28.69 25.45
N GLY A 29 2.92 28.40 26.68
CA GLY A 29 4.11 29.03 27.24
C GLY A 29 5.39 28.53 26.53
N LYS A 30 6.55 28.69 27.18
CA LYS A 30 7.77 27.97 26.79
C LYS A 30 7.73 26.58 27.43
N PRO A 31 7.33 25.54 26.70
CA PRO A 31 7.22 24.21 27.27
C PRO A 31 8.59 23.68 27.67
N GLN A 32 8.66 23.06 28.84
CA GLN A 32 9.84 22.36 29.32
C GLN A 32 9.52 20.87 29.44
N MET A 33 10.45 20.04 29.07
CA MET A 33 10.34 18.59 29.23
C MET A 33 10.38 18.23 30.72
N LYS A 34 9.25 17.80 31.30
CA LYS A 34 9.08 17.53 32.74
C LYS A 34 8.45 16.18 33.06
N TRP A 35 7.86 15.53 32.07
CA TRP A 35 7.11 14.29 32.24
C TRP A 35 7.69 13.17 31.37
N GLY A 36 7.49 11.92 31.75
CA GLY A 36 7.95 10.79 30.95
C GLY A 36 7.42 10.79 29.53
N SER A 37 6.18 11.22 29.32
CA SER A 37 5.59 11.37 27.98
C SER A 37 6.22 12.49 27.15
N ASP A 38 6.71 13.57 27.76
CA ASP A 38 7.41 14.65 27.04
C ASP A 38 8.69 14.13 26.37
N VAL A 39 9.38 13.17 27.03
CA VAL A 39 10.58 12.56 26.48
C VAL A 39 10.27 11.81 25.20
N VAL A 40 9.21 10.99 25.20
CA VAL A 40 8.76 10.25 24.01
C VAL A 40 8.36 11.23 22.89
N ALA A 41 7.57 12.26 23.23
CA ALA A 41 7.14 13.28 22.28
C ALA A 41 8.33 14.05 21.66
N GLU A 42 9.35 14.37 22.45
CA GLU A 42 10.55 15.05 21.96
C GLU A 42 11.36 14.18 20.98
N VAL A 43 11.50 12.87 21.24
CA VAL A 43 12.16 11.95 20.30
C VAL A 43 11.36 11.87 19.00
N VAL A 44 10.04 11.71 19.07
CA VAL A 44 9.15 11.70 17.90
C VAL A 44 9.30 12.97 17.06
N ARG A 45 9.33 14.13 17.72
CA ARG A 45 9.56 15.44 17.08
C ARG A 45 10.92 15.50 16.37
N ARG A 46 12.00 15.05 17.03
CA ARG A 46 13.36 15.06 16.46
C ARG A 46 13.52 14.09 15.28
N LEU A 47 12.75 12.99 15.27
CA LEU A 47 12.70 12.06 14.14
C LEU A 47 11.89 12.61 12.95
N ASP A 48 11.29 13.79 13.08
CA ASP A 48 10.47 14.46 12.07
C ASP A 48 9.31 13.61 11.56
N LEU A 49 8.66 12.86 12.47
CA LEU A 49 7.42 12.14 12.18
C LEU A 49 6.29 13.18 12.07
N LYS A 50 5.99 13.61 10.86
CA LYS A 50 5.12 14.77 10.58
C LYS A 50 3.72 14.67 11.14
N TYR A 51 3.17 13.44 11.16
CA TYR A 51 1.80 13.18 11.56
C TYR A 51 1.73 12.02 12.55
N ILE A 52 0.70 12.06 13.39
CA ILE A 52 0.29 10.97 14.26
C ILE A 52 -1.22 10.75 14.11
N ALA A 53 -1.62 9.61 13.53
CA ALA A 53 -3.03 9.22 13.42
C ALA A 53 -3.49 8.58 14.74
N LEU A 54 -4.69 8.97 15.22
CA LEU A 54 -5.17 8.48 16.50
C LEU A 54 -6.70 8.54 16.65
N VAL A 55 -7.20 7.66 17.51
CA VAL A 55 -8.51 7.78 18.14
C VAL A 55 -8.25 8.10 19.62
N PRO A 56 -8.80 9.18 20.19
CA PRO A 56 -8.50 9.57 21.57
C PRO A 56 -8.76 8.46 22.59
N GLY A 57 -7.81 8.26 23.51
CA GLY A 57 -7.92 7.20 24.49
C GLY A 57 -7.15 7.47 25.80
N ALA A 58 -7.76 7.12 26.94
CA ALA A 58 -7.23 7.48 28.25
C ALA A 58 -5.92 6.77 28.63
N SER A 59 -5.53 5.67 27.96
CA SER A 59 -4.30 4.95 28.27
C SER A 59 -3.04 5.70 27.82
N TYR A 60 -3.15 6.59 26.84
CA TYR A 60 -2.03 7.43 26.39
C TYR A 60 -2.29 8.94 26.58
N ARG A 61 -3.10 9.30 27.59
CA ARG A 61 -3.42 10.69 27.89
C ARG A 61 -2.20 11.56 28.20
N GLY A 62 -1.16 11.01 28.81
CA GLY A 62 0.12 11.71 29.02
C GLY A 62 0.80 12.04 27.70
N PHE A 63 0.91 11.08 26.80
CA PHE A 63 1.50 11.30 25.47
C PHE A 63 0.66 12.26 24.62
N HIS A 64 -0.68 12.16 24.70
CA HIS A 64 -1.58 13.10 24.06
C HIS A 64 -1.36 14.54 24.59
N ASP A 65 -1.30 14.72 25.91
CA ASP A 65 -1.01 16.01 26.51
C ASP A 65 0.34 16.58 26.04
N SER A 66 1.37 15.75 25.96
CA SER A 66 2.68 16.17 25.47
C SER A 66 2.64 16.62 24.01
N ILE A 67 1.88 15.93 23.13
CA ILE A 67 1.71 16.38 21.74
C ILE A 67 1.01 17.76 21.72
N VAL A 68 -0.01 17.97 22.55
CA VAL A 68 -0.80 19.21 22.58
C VAL A 68 -0.04 20.33 23.27
N ASN A 69 0.32 20.16 24.55
CA ASN A 69 0.80 21.24 25.40
C ASN A 69 2.32 21.41 25.42
N TYR A 70 3.08 20.34 25.11
CA TYR A 70 4.53 20.42 24.99
C TYR A 70 4.97 20.71 23.55
N LEU A 71 4.40 20.04 22.53
CA LEU A 71 4.77 20.21 21.11
C LEU A 71 3.86 21.16 20.32
N GLY A 72 2.74 21.61 20.88
CA GLY A 72 1.83 22.55 20.21
C GLY A 72 1.03 21.93 19.06
N ASN A 73 0.91 20.60 19.02
CA ASN A 73 0.23 19.85 17.97
C ASN A 73 0.71 20.23 16.54
N THR A 74 2.01 20.39 16.35
CA THR A 74 2.59 20.83 15.06
C THR A 74 3.54 19.84 14.42
N ASN A 75 4.33 19.13 15.23
CA ASN A 75 5.29 18.12 14.77
C ASN A 75 5.54 17.09 15.88
N PRO A 76 4.83 15.94 15.85
CA PRO A 76 3.80 15.58 14.87
C PRO A 76 2.51 16.38 15.00
N GLN A 77 1.80 16.56 13.88
CA GLN A 77 0.41 17.04 13.88
C GLN A 77 -0.52 15.84 14.04
N MET A 78 -1.52 15.96 14.93
CA MET A 78 -2.54 14.93 15.10
C MET A 78 -3.45 14.83 13.86
N VAL A 79 -3.74 13.60 13.47
CA VAL A 79 -4.75 13.21 12.48
C VAL A 79 -5.82 12.44 13.23
N ILE A 80 -6.89 13.15 13.61
CA ILE A 80 -7.99 12.57 14.39
C ILE A 80 -8.82 11.66 13.51
N CYS A 81 -9.04 10.43 13.98
CA CYS A 81 -9.84 9.40 13.32
C CYS A 81 -11.02 8.99 14.19
N LEU A 82 -12.07 8.48 13.56
CA LEU A 82 -13.28 8.01 14.24
C LEU A 82 -13.28 6.51 14.52
N HIS A 83 -12.24 5.79 14.07
CA HIS A 83 -12.01 4.37 14.33
C HIS A 83 -10.52 4.05 14.19
N GLU A 84 -10.01 3.12 14.97
CA GLU A 84 -8.58 2.76 14.97
C GLU A 84 -8.13 2.10 13.67
N GLU A 85 -9.02 1.36 13.01
CA GLU A 85 -8.78 0.84 11.67
C GLU A 85 -8.45 1.96 10.68
N HIS A 86 -9.18 3.09 10.76
CA HIS A 86 -8.93 4.25 9.89
C HIS A 86 -7.60 4.92 10.21
N ALA A 87 -7.22 4.99 11.49
CA ALA A 87 -5.94 5.57 11.89
C ALA A 87 -4.76 4.82 11.27
N VAL A 88 -4.78 3.48 11.34
CA VAL A 88 -3.73 2.64 10.75
C VAL A 88 -3.80 2.64 9.22
N SER A 89 -5.00 2.59 8.64
CA SER A 89 -5.17 2.62 7.17
C SER A 89 -4.70 3.94 6.56
N ILE A 90 -4.90 5.07 7.24
CA ILE A 90 -4.38 6.38 6.83
C ILE A 90 -2.85 6.37 6.89
N ALA A 91 -2.26 5.83 7.96
CA ALA A 91 -0.80 5.71 8.07
C ALA A 91 -0.22 4.77 7.01
N ASP A 92 -0.92 3.70 6.64
CA ASP A 92 -0.54 2.80 5.56
C ASP A 92 -0.56 3.51 4.21
N GLY A 93 -1.65 4.18 3.86
CA GLY A 93 -1.74 4.96 2.62
C GLY A 93 -0.67 6.05 2.51
N TYR A 94 -0.36 6.74 3.62
CA TYR A 94 0.72 7.71 3.69
C TYR A 94 2.10 7.06 3.44
N GLY A 95 2.37 5.95 4.12
CA GLY A 95 3.63 5.21 3.99
C GLY A 95 3.84 4.60 2.60
N LYS A 96 2.77 4.17 1.93
CA LYS A 96 2.83 3.67 0.55
C LYS A 96 3.25 4.73 -0.47
N VAL A 97 2.94 6.00 -0.21
CA VAL A 97 3.38 7.12 -1.06
C VAL A 97 4.79 7.55 -0.74
N THR A 98 5.06 7.77 0.56
CA THR A 98 6.29 8.44 1.02
C THR A 98 7.47 7.49 1.22
N GLU A 99 7.18 6.19 1.40
CA GLU A 99 8.14 5.18 1.88
C GLU A 99 8.73 5.51 3.27
N GLU A 100 8.13 6.47 3.98
CA GLU A 100 8.50 6.96 5.29
C GLU A 100 7.44 6.60 6.34
N PRO A 101 7.83 6.35 7.59
CA PRO A 101 6.87 5.98 8.62
C PRO A 101 6.00 7.17 9.03
N MET A 102 4.71 6.90 9.22
CA MET A 102 3.79 7.74 9.97
C MET A 102 3.61 7.15 11.37
N ALA A 103 3.45 8.00 12.38
CA ALA A 103 3.12 7.55 13.71
C ALA A 103 1.61 7.26 13.84
N VAL A 104 1.28 6.27 14.68
CA VAL A 104 -0.11 5.95 15.06
C VAL A 104 -0.17 5.80 16.57
N ALA A 105 -1.22 6.29 17.23
CA ALA A 105 -1.47 6.05 18.65
C ALA A 105 -2.78 5.28 18.85
N LEU A 106 -2.71 4.14 19.56
CA LEU A 106 -3.83 3.23 19.79
C LEU A 106 -4.14 3.09 21.27
N HIS A 107 -5.43 3.19 21.60
CA HIS A 107 -5.90 3.07 22.98
C HIS A 107 -5.87 1.63 23.46
N SER A 108 -4.92 1.33 24.33
CA SER A 108 -4.81 0.07 25.06
C SER A 108 -5.00 -1.20 24.18
N ASN A 109 -5.47 -2.29 24.77
CA ASN A 109 -5.80 -3.53 24.06
C ASN A 109 -7.03 -3.35 23.13
N VAL A 110 -8.02 -2.53 23.49
CA VAL A 110 -9.25 -2.38 22.70
C VAL A 110 -8.96 -1.71 21.36
N GLY A 111 -8.19 -0.63 21.33
CA GLY A 111 -7.80 0.02 20.08
C GLY A 111 -6.86 -0.84 19.24
N LEU A 112 -5.98 -1.61 19.88
CA LEU A 112 -5.11 -2.56 19.18
C LEU A 112 -5.90 -3.68 18.51
N MET A 113 -6.97 -4.19 19.16
CA MET A 113 -7.86 -5.20 18.58
C MET A 113 -8.57 -4.66 17.33
N HIS A 114 -9.10 -3.43 17.37
CA HIS A 114 -9.74 -2.80 16.22
C HIS A 114 -8.75 -2.55 15.06
N ALA A 115 -7.48 -2.27 15.37
CA ALA A 115 -6.45 -1.96 14.40
C ALA A 115 -5.71 -3.19 13.84
N SER A 116 -6.01 -4.41 14.33
CA SER A 116 -5.26 -5.62 13.96
C SER A 116 -5.20 -5.86 12.46
N MET A 117 -6.32 -5.72 11.77
CA MET A 117 -6.39 -6.00 10.33
C MET A 117 -5.56 -5.02 9.48
N PRO A 118 -5.67 -3.70 9.62
CA PRO A 118 -4.82 -2.80 8.85
C PRO A 118 -3.33 -2.84 9.25
N ILE A 119 -2.98 -3.24 10.48
CA ILE A 119 -1.58 -3.54 10.83
C ILE A 119 -1.07 -4.74 10.00
N PHE A 120 -1.92 -5.76 9.81
CA PHE A 120 -1.60 -6.91 8.96
C PHE A 120 -1.43 -6.50 7.48
N ASN A 121 -2.27 -5.58 6.95
CA ASN A 121 -2.07 -5.00 5.62
C ASN A 121 -0.69 -4.34 5.51
N ALA A 122 -0.36 -3.44 6.43
CA ALA A 122 0.93 -2.75 6.45
C ALA A 122 2.13 -3.72 6.52
N TRP A 123 1.96 -4.84 7.24
CA TRP A 123 2.94 -5.93 7.28
C TRP A 123 3.13 -6.59 5.91
N CYS A 124 2.04 -6.98 5.25
CA CYS A 124 2.08 -7.60 3.93
C CYS A 124 2.66 -6.67 2.87
N ASP A 125 2.28 -5.39 2.92
CA ASP A 125 2.71 -4.36 1.98
C ASP A 125 4.09 -3.77 2.29
N ARG A 126 4.73 -4.20 3.38
CA ARG A 126 6.01 -3.67 3.87
C ARG A 126 5.99 -2.17 4.10
N THR A 127 4.84 -1.63 4.54
CA THR A 127 4.70 -0.20 4.83
C THR A 127 5.35 0.13 6.18
N PRO A 128 6.28 1.07 6.23
CA PRO A 128 6.89 1.48 7.48
C PRO A 128 5.88 2.25 8.35
N MET A 129 5.83 1.93 9.65
CA MET A 129 4.90 2.55 10.59
C MET A 129 5.41 2.39 12.02
N ILE A 130 5.30 3.43 12.85
CA ILE A 130 5.58 3.37 14.29
C ILE A 130 4.27 3.47 15.05
N ILE A 131 3.86 2.38 15.68
CA ILE A 131 2.61 2.28 16.42
C ILE A 131 2.91 2.45 17.91
N PHE A 132 2.39 3.51 18.51
CA PHE A 132 2.39 3.73 19.93
C PHE A 132 1.10 3.17 20.53
N GLY A 133 1.21 1.99 21.13
CA GLY A 133 0.17 1.47 22.00
C GLY A 133 0.36 2.01 23.42
N ALA A 134 -0.61 1.75 24.27
CA ALA A 134 -0.50 2.09 25.66
C ALA A 134 -1.24 1.08 26.53
N THR A 135 -0.83 0.96 27.78
CA THR A 135 -1.47 0.10 28.77
C THR A 135 -1.77 0.90 30.01
N GLY A 136 -2.75 0.49 30.79
CA GLY A 136 -2.90 0.96 32.17
C GLY A 136 -1.62 0.67 32.97
N PRO A 137 -1.42 1.26 34.15
CA PRO A 137 -0.20 1.11 34.92
C PRO A 137 0.17 -0.38 35.11
N VAL A 138 1.41 -0.73 34.76
CA VAL A 138 1.96 -2.06 35.06
C VAL A 138 1.99 -2.28 36.57
N ASP A 139 2.35 -1.22 37.34
CA ASP A 139 2.22 -1.21 38.79
C ASP A 139 0.75 -1.25 39.19
N ALA A 140 0.31 -2.41 39.72
CA ALA A 140 -1.07 -2.65 40.10
C ALA A 140 -1.60 -1.68 41.18
N HIS A 141 -0.72 -1.13 42.04
CA HIS A 141 -1.13 -0.16 43.06
C HIS A 141 -1.52 1.21 42.49
N ARG A 142 -1.08 1.52 41.26
CA ARG A 142 -1.40 2.77 40.55
C ARG A 142 -2.63 2.67 39.66
N ARG A 143 -3.21 1.46 39.52
CA ARG A 143 -4.37 1.22 38.65
C ARG A 143 -5.63 1.80 39.25
N ARG A 144 -6.44 2.43 38.41
CA ARG A 144 -7.80 2.86 38.75
C ARG A 144 -8.71 1.62 38.85
N PRO A 145 -9.40 1.37 39.99
CA PRO A 145 -10.09 0.10 40.25
C PRO A 145 -11.19 -0.27 39.27
N TRP A 146 -11.81 0.74 38.65
CA TRP A 146 -13.01 0.54 37.81
C TRP A 146 -12.72 0.37 36.31
N ILE A 147 -11.48 0.66 35.82
CA ILE A 147 -11.23 0.71 34.39
C ILE A 147 -9.87 0.12 33.96
N ASP A 148 -8.79 0.36 34.67
CA ASP A 148 -7.46 -0.03 34.19
C ASP A 148 -7.28 -1.55 34.09
N TRP A 149 -8.05 -2.36 34.85
CA TRP A 149 -8.00 -3.81 34.75
C TRP A 149 -8.47 -4.36 33.40
N ILE A 150 -9.40 -3.67 32.71
CA ILE A 150 -9.85 -4.06 31.35
C ILE A 150 -8.98 -3.47 30.24
N HIS A 151 -8.20 -2.43 30.58
CA HIS A 151 -7.31 -1.74 29.64
C HIS A 151 -5.83 -2.08 29.87
N THR A 152 -5.54 -3.16 30.57
CA THR A 152 -4.19 -3.62 30.84
C THR A 152 -4.06 -5.09 30.45
N SER A 153 -3.25 -5.38 29.46
CA SER A 153 -2.90 -6.74 29.06
C SER A 153 -1.51 -7.09 29.59
N LYS A 154 -1.30 -8.35 29.99
CA LYS A 154 0.00 -8.82 30.50
C LYS A 154 1.11 -8.68 29.44
N ASP A 155 0.80 -9.01 28.21
CA ASP A 155 1.67 -8.90 27.03
C ASP A 155 0.80 -8.43 25.85
N GLN A 156 0.65 -7.11 25.73
CA GLN A 156 -0.27 -6.53 24.75
C GLN A 156 0.21 -6.74 23.31
N ALA A 157 1.51 -6.65 23.07
CA ALA A 157 2.12 -6.83 21.78
C ALA A 157 1.93 -8.24 21.20
N SER A 158 1.70 -9.25 22.06
CA SER A 158 1.47 -10.64 21.61
C SER A 158 0.27 -10.78 20.66
N MET A 159 -0.70 -9.85 20.71
CA MET A 159 -1.86 -9.85 19.80
C MET A 159 -1.48 -9.64 18.34
N ILE A 160 -0.36 -8.93 18.08
CA ILE A 160 0.08 -8.54 16.73
C ILE A 160 1.50 -8.97 16.41
N ARG A 161 2.23 -9.57 17.33
CA ARG A 161 3.66 -9.92 17.21
C ARG A 161 3.98 -10.73 15.97
N ASN A 162 3.05 -11.53 15.46
CA ASN A 162 3.27 -12.36 14.28
C ASN A 162 3.28 -11.56 12.95
N TYR A 163 2.82 -10.31 12.96
CA TYR A 163 2.72 -9.44 11.78
C TYR A 163 3.18 -8.00 12.05
N ILE A 164 4.21 -7.86 12.86
CA ILE A 164 5.03 -6.66 13.03
C ILE A 164 6.51 -7.07 13.06
N LYS A 165 7.40 -6.12 12.77
CA LYS A 165 8.85 -6.41 12.77
C LYS A 165 9.44 -6.51 14.17
N TRP A 166 8.93 -5.74 15.11
CA TRP A 166 9.48 -5.63 16.46
C TRP A 166 8.49 -4.96 17.40
N ASP A 167 8.55 -5.31 18.66
CA ASP A 167 7.79 -4.68 19.73
C ASP A 167 8.66 -4.43 20.98
N ASP A 168 8.28 -3.43 21.77
CA ASP A 168 8.87 -3.16 23.08
C ASP A 168 7.87 -2.52 24.04
N GLN A 169 8.12 -2.67 25.33
CA GLN A 169 7.44 -1.98 26.42
C GLN A 169 8.48 -1.39 27.36
N PRO A 170 8.97 -0.15 27.10
CA PRO A 170 10.05 0.45 27.85
C PRO A 170 9.63 0.69 29.32
N ALA A 171 10.54 0.37 30.26
CA ALA A 171 10.28 0.45 31.68
C ALA A 171 10.68 1.80 32.32
N SER A 172 11.36 2.68 31.57
CA SER A 172 11.78 4.01 32.03
C SER A 172 11.77 5.00 30.89
N PRO A 173 11.75 6.33 31.17
CA PRO A 173 11.85 7.34 30.12
C PRO A 173 13.16 7.23 29.31
N GLN A 174 14.27 6.85 29.91
CA GLN A 174 15.54 6.61 29.22
C GLN A 174 15.42 5.43 28.25
N ALA A 175 14.83 4.31 28.69
CA ALA A 175 14.55 3.15 27.83
C ALA A 175 13.58 3.51 26.69
N ALA A 176 12.63 4.43 26.92
CA ALA A 176 11.72 4.89 25.89
C ALA A 176 12.43 5.67 24.77
N VAL A 177 13.47 6.46 25.08
CA VAL A 177 14.33 7.09 24.05
C VAL A 177 14.93 6.04 23.14
N GLU A 178 15.56 5.00 23.72
CA GLU A 178 16.18 3.93 22.94
C GLU A 178 15.15 3.13 22.13
N ALA A 179 13.98 2.83 22.72
CA ALA A 179 12.91 2.10 22.07
C ALA A 179 12.41 2.83 20.82
N VAL A 180 12.17 4.15 20.89
CA VAL A 180 11.69 4.93 19.75
C VAL A 180 12.76 5.06 18.66
N LEU A 181 14.03 5.26 19.03
CA LEU A 181 15.14 5.29 18.07
C LEU A 181 15.31 3.94 17.36
N ARG A 182 15.24 2.84 18.10
CA ARG A 182 15.32 1.47 17.57
C ARG A 182 14.12 1.18 16.66
N ALA A 183 12.92 1.54 17.06
CA ALA A 183 11.71 1.43 16.25
C ALA A 183 11.88 2.14 14.90
N ASN A 184 12.42 3.36 14.90
CA ASN A 184 12.67 4.11 13.68
C ASN A 184 13.70 3.42 12.76
N GLN A 185 14.77 2.84 13.30
CA GLN A 185 15.72 2.07 12.52
C GLN A 185 15.07 0.82 11.91
N ILE A 186 14.34 0.04 12.71
CA ILE A 186 13.79 -1.24 12.29
C ILE A 186 12.67 -1.05 11.25
N THR A 187 11.74 -0.10 11.47
CA THR A 187 10.62 0.12 10.54
C THR A 187 11.09 0.56 9.16
N ARG A 188 12.19 1.32 9.07
CA ARG A 188 12.77 1.83 7.81
C ARG A 188 13.74 0.85 7.14
N SER A 189 14.29 -0.12 7.86
CA SER A 189 15.21 -1.11 7.29
C SER A 189 14.47 -2.15 6.47
N ALA A 190 15.06 -2.59 5.36
CA ALA A 190 14.48 -3.61 4.48
C ALA A 190 14.47 -5.01 5.13
N PRO A 191 13.41 -5.81 4.93
CA PRO A 191 12.09 -5.41 4.44
C PRO A 191 11.41 -4.47 5.42
N ARG A 192 10.90 -3.32 4.95
CA ARG A 192 10.19 -2.35 5.80
C ARG A 192 8.95 -2.98 6.42
N GLY A 193 8.37 -2.33 7.44
CA GLY A 193 7.14 -2.83 8.04
C GLY A 193 6.83 -2.19 9.39
N PRO A 194 5.62 -2.43 9.94
CA PRO A 194 5.18 -1.84 11.19
C PRO A 194 5.98 -2.33 12.39
N VAL A 195 6.14 -1.46 13.40
CA VAL A 195 6.69 -1.74 14.72
C VAL A 195 5.77 -1.22 15.80
N TYR A 196 5.83 -1.77 16.99
CA TYR A 196 4.93 -1.45 18.08
C TYR A 196 5.68 -1.12 19.39
N ILE A 197 5.34 -0.01 20.03
CA ILE A 197 5.84 0.39 21.35
C ILE A 197 4.65 0.54 22.29
N CYS A 198 4.62 -0.22 23.38
CA CYS A 198 3.57 -0.12 24.40
C CYS A 198 4.01 0.81 25.54
N LEU A 199 3.36 1.95 25.68
CA LEU A 199 3.67 2.92 26.74
C LEU A 199 2.86 2.65 28.01
N ASP A 200 3.53 2.44 29.14
CA ASP A 200 2.89 2.37 30.46
C ASP A 200 2.33 3.74 30.88
N ALA A 201 1.08 3.80 31.32
CA ALA A 201 0.46 5.05 31.75
C ALA A 201 1.19 5.67 32.96
N GLY A 202 1.73 4.84 33.85
CA GLY A 202 2.51 5.32 34.99
C GLY A 202 3.84 5.95 34.58
N LEU A 203 4.49 5.41 33.54
CA LEU A 203 5.69 6.02 32.95
C LEU A 203 5.37 7.36 32.30
N GLN A 204 4.29 7.43 31.53
CA GLN A 204 3.90 8.64 30.83
C GLN A 204 3.66 9.81 31.80
N GLU A 205 2.99 9.54 32.92
CA GLU A 205 2.51 10.55 33.88
C GLU A 205 3.49 10.81 35.03
N ALA A 206 4.60 10.11 35.10
CA ALA A 206 5.60 10.36 36.12
C ALA A 206 6.39 11.62 35.83
N PRO A 207 6.58 12.52 36.81
CA PRO A 207 7.50 13.64 36.68
C PRO A 207 8.93 13.10 36.54
N LEU A 208 9.75 13.77 35.75
CA LEU A 208 11.15 13.40 35.58
C LEU A 208 11.93 13.73 36.88
N ALA A 209 12.66 12.76 37.41
CA ALA A 209 13.52 12.95 38.57
C ALA A 209 14.82 13.69 38.20
N GLU A 210 15.25 13.60 36.97
CA GLU A 210 16.46 14.23 36.41
C GLU A 210 16.23 14.62 34.96
N GLU A 211 17.07 15.50 34.44
CA GLU A 211 17.05 15.86 33.03
C GLU A 211 17.45 14.66 32.15
N ILE A 212 16.62 14.35 31.16
CA ILE A 212 16.90 13.27 30.20
C ILE A 212 17.42 13.88 28.91
N LEU A 213 18.62 13.48 28.54
CA LEU A 213 19.25 13.93 27.31
C LEU A 213 18.75 13.08 26.13
N VAL A 214 18.02 13.72 25.22
CA VAL A 214 17.68 13.10 23.92
C VAL A 214 18.86 13.27 22.97
N PRO A 215 19.46 12.18 22.46
CA PRO A 215 20.66 12.25 21.62
C PRO A 215 20.35 12.87 20.24
N ASP A 216 21.42 13.14 19.47
CA ASP A 216 21.30 13.52 18.07
C ASP A 216 20.76 12.31 17.28
N VAL A 217 19.51 12.40 16.84
CA VAL A 217 18.77 11.31 16.15
C VAL A 217 19.40 10.95 14.79
N ALA A 218 20.14 11.88 14.16
CA ALA A 218 20.80 11.62 12.88
C ALA A 218 21.85 10.49 12.98
N ARG A 219 22.40 10.27 14.17
CA ARG A 219 23.36 9.18 14.46
C ARG A 219 22.72 7.81 14.58
N PHE A 220 21.37 7.74 14.60
CA PHE A 220 20.56 6.54 14.68
C PHE A 220 19.78 6.29 13.38
N ALA A 221 20.30 6.78 12.26
CA ALA A 221 19.72 6.51 10.96
C ALA A 221 19.67 4.99 10.67
N PRO A 222 18.68 4.50 9.88
CA PRO A 222 18.67 3.11 9.43
C PRO A 222 19.87 2.82 8.55
N ALA A 223 20.26 1.55 8.50
CA ALA A 223 21.27 1.10 7.54
C ALA A 223 20.77 1.33 6.09
N PRO A 224 21.68 1.58 5.14
CA PRO A 224 21.29 1.65 3.73
C PRO A 224 20.70 0.31 3.25
N SER A 225 19.91 0.38 2.17
CA SER A 225 19.32 -0.81 1.56
C SER A 225 20.38 -1.86 1.20
N PRO A 226 20.12 -3.15 1.44
CA PRO A 226 21.07 -4.22 1.14
C PRO A 226 21.30 -4.32 -0.37
N ALA A 227 22.59 -4.39 -0.75
CA ALA A 227 23.05 -4.61 -2.10
C ALA A 227 23.52 -6.07 -2.29
N ALA A 228 23.46 -6.57 -3.53
CA ALA A 228 23.92 -7.92 -3.84
C ALA A 228 25.45 -8.07 -3.71
N PRO A 229 25.96 -9.24 -3.26
CA PRO A 229 27.38 -9.55 -3.38
C PRO A 229 27.84 -9.49 -4.83
N GLN A 230 29.05 -8.95 -5.07
CA GLN A 230 29.56 -8.67 -6.42
C GLN A 230 29.67 -9.94 -7.29
N ASP A 231 30.04 -11.08 -6.70
CA ASP A 231 30.11 -12.37 -7.40
C ASP A 231 28.72 -12.83 -7.89
N GLN A 232 27.66 -12.54 -7.12
CA GLN A 232 26.27 -12.83 -7.53
C GLN A 232 25.81 -11.90 -8.65
N VAL A 233 26.21 -10.62 -8.63
CA VAL A 233 25.95 -9.67 -9.73
C VAL A 233 26.58 -10.18 -11.02
N ILE A 234 27.85 -10.60 -10.97
CA ILE A 234 28.58 -11.16 -12.11
C ILE A 234 27.93 -12.44 -12.63
N LYS A 235 27.51 -13.34 -11.72
CA LYS A 235 26.81 -14.59 -12.07
C LYS A 235 25.49 -14.31 -12.78
N ALA A 236 24.70 -13.37 -12.25
CA ALA A 236 23.44 -12.95 -12.86
C ALA A 236 23.67 -12.31 -14.25
N LEU A 237 24.66 -11.43 -14.37
CA LEU A 237 24.98 -10.80 -15.64
C LEU A 237 25.43 -11.81 -16.71
N LYS A 238 26.16 -12.86 -16.32
CA LYS A 238 26.52 -13.97 -17.21
C LYS A 238 25.29 -14.70 -17.73
N ALA A 239 24.31 -14.98 -16.87
CA ALA A 239 23.05 -15.61 -17.26
C ALA A 239 22.24 -14.69 -18.19
N ILE A 240 22.16 -13.38 -17.88
CA ILE A 240 21.47 -12.39 -18.71
C ILE A 240 22.08 -12.33 -20.12
N ARG A 241 23.41 -12.33 -20.23
CA ARG A 241 24.12 -12.30 -21.53
C ARG A 241 23.92 -13.57 -22.36
N ALA A 242 23.69 -14.70 -21.72
CA ALA A 242 23.45 -15.98 -22.39
C ALA A 242 22.00 -16.16 -22.85
N ALA A 243 21.06 -15.41 -22.27
CA ALA A 243 19.64 -15.54 -22.54
C ALA A 243 19.27 -15.11 -23.98
N LYS A 244 18.32 -15.83 -24.56
CA LYS A 244 17.74 -15.52 -25.87
C LYS A 244 16.42 -14.78 -25.76
N PHE A 245 15.65 -15.07 -24.71
CA PHE A 245 14.36 -14.43 -24.42
C PHE A 245 14.23 -14.15 -22.90
N PRO A 246 14.94 -13.11 -22.41
CA PRO A 246 14.82 -12.74 -21.00
C PRO A 246 13.46 -12.13 -20.69
N LEU A 247 12.87 -12.52 -19.56
CA LEU A 247 11.61 -12.02 -19.01
C LEU A 247 11.85 -11.47 -17.61
N ILE A 248 11.39 -10.26 -17.34
CA ILE A 248 11.38 -9.67 -15.99
C ILE A 248 9.97 -9.76 -15.40
N LEU A 249 9.85 -10.37 -14.24
CA LEU A 249 8.69 -10.26 -13.36
C LEU A 249 8.96 -9.11 -12.39
N MET A 250 8.37 -7.94 -12.65
CA MET A 250 8.59 -6.73 -11.88
C MET A 250 7.54 -6.65 -10.76
N GLY A 251 7.94 -6.94 -9.54
CA GLY A 251 7.10 -6.97 -8.35
C GLY A 251 7.27 -5.74 -7.45
N ARG A 252 7.59 -5.97 -6.17
CA ARG A 252 7.69 -4.92 -5.14
C ARG A 252 9.01 -4.13 -5.27
N VAL A 253 8.91 -2.88 -5.68
CA VAL A 253 10.03 -1.97 -5.95
C VAL A 253 9.77 -0.58 -5.35
N SER A 254 10.77 0.31 -5.37
CA SER A 254 10.65 1.66 -4.81
C SER A 254 9.68 2.56 -5.58
N ARG A 255 9.20 3.63 -4.90
CA ARG A 255 8.34 4.68 -5.50
C ARG A 255 9.16 5.85 -6.05
N GLN A 256 10.50 5.73 -6.07
CA GLN A 256 11.37 6.82 -6.52
C GLN A 256 11.38 6.90 -8.04
N GLN A 257 11.23 8.12 -8.59
CA GLN A 257 11.21 8.34 -10.04
C GLN A 257 12.53 7.97 -10.70
N GLU A 258 13.64 8.14 -10.02
CA GLU A 258 14.96 7.77 -10.55
C GLU A 258 15.09 6.24 -10.71
N ASP A 259 14.61 5.47 -9.73
CA ASP A 259 14.60 4.00 -9.80
C ASP A 259 13.64 3.50 -10.89
N TRP A 260 12.48 4.15 -11.03
CA TRP A 260 11.58 3.89 -12.16
C TRP A 260 12.30 4.04 -13.51
N ASN A 261 13.01 5.12 -13.69
CA ASN A 261 13.77 5.37 -14.92
C ASN A 261 14.91 4.34 -15.12
N ARG A 262 15.55 3.89 -14.02
CA ARG A 262 16.56 2.82 -14.06
C ARG A 262 15.96 1.48 -14.47
N ARG A 263 14.77 1.13 -13.97
CA ARG A 263 14.05 -0.10 -14.37
C ARG A 263 13.76 -0.12 -15.86
N VAL A 264 13.27 0.98 -16.41
CA VAL A 264 13.03 1.11 -17.86
C VAL A 264 14.33 0.94 -18.64
N ARG A 265 15.38 1.69 -18.27
CA ARG A 265 16.70 1.59 -18.90
C ARG A 265 17.27 0.16 -18.81
N PHE A 266 17.13 -0.51 -17.69
CA PHE A 266 17.59 -1.88 -17.51
C PHE A 266 16.87 -2.85 -18.47
N ALA A 267 15.54 -2.83 -18.50
CA ALA A 267 14.77 -3.66 -19.41
C ALA A 267 15.13 -3.44 -20.88
N GLU A 268 15.31 -2.16 -21.29
CA GLU A 268 15.75 -1.80 -22.64
C GLU A 268 17.17 -2.29 -22.95
N THR A 269 18.10 -2.11 -22.00
CA THR A 269 19.51 -2.49 -22.17
C THR A 269 19.66 -3.98 -22.39
N ILE A 270 18.95 -4.81 -21.65
CA ILE A 270 19.04 -6.27 -21.80
C ILE A 270 18.01 -6.85 -22.79
N GLY A 271 17.10 -5.99 -23.30
CA GLY A 271 16.03 -6.38 -24.24
C GLY A 271 15.02 -7.36 -23.65
N ALA A 272 14.72 -7.23 -22.37
CA ALA A 272 13.80 -8.10 -21.67
C ALA A 272 12.35 -7.64 -21.81
N VAL A 273 11.44 -8.61 -22.01
CA VAL A 273 10.00 -8.39 -21.82
C VAL A 273 9.71 -8.22 -20.34
N VAL A 274 8.75 -7.37 -20.00
CA VAL A 274 8.36 -7.10 -18.60
C VAL A 274 6.90 -7.47 -18.37
N LEU A 275 6.64 -8.16 -17.27
CA LEU A 275 5.31 -8.40 -16.72
C LEU A 275 5.21 -7.73 -15.35
N THR A 276 4.03 -7.16 -15.05
CA THR A 276 3.69 -6.58 -13.76
C THR A 276 2.45 -7.24 -13.17
N SER A 277 2.33 -7.21 -11.85
CA SER A 277 1.16 -7.71 -11.13
C SER A 277 0.14 -6.59 -10.92
N SER A 278 -1.14 -6.94 -10.82
CA SER A 278 -2.19 -6.03 -10.39
C SER A 278 -2.29 -5.89 -8.86
N ASN A 279 -1.55 -6.70 -8.10
CA ASN A 279 -1.45 -6.58 -6.64
C ASN A 279 -0.42 -5.55 -6.22
N ASP A 280 0.70 -5.50 -6.97
CA ASP A 280 1.82 -4.63 -6.63
C ASP A 280 1.55 -3.19 -7.10
N PRO A 281 2.17 -2.20 -6.46
CA PRO A 281 2.17 -0.84 -6.97
C PRO A 281 2.74 -0.74 -8.37
N ALA A 282 2.44 0.38 -9.06
CA ALA A 282 3.02 0.65 -10.36
C ALA A 282 4.54 0.51 -10.33
N SER A 283 5.07 -0.50 -11.03
CA SER A 283 6.50 -0.86 -10.99
C SER A 283 7.22 -0.65 -12.32
N PHE A 284 6.46 -0.55 -13.43
CA PHE A 284 6.96 -0.34 -14.79
C PHE A 284 5.88 0.32 -15.66
N PRO A 285 6.23 1.15 -16.67
CA PRO A 285 5.22 1.75 -17.54
C PRO A 285 4.47 0.69 -18.35
N THR A 286 3.17 0.60 -18.13
CA THR A 286 2.32 -0.42 -18.78
C THR A 286 2.09 -0.15 -20.26
N THR A 287 2.35 1.09 -20.71
CA THR A 287 2.29 1.48 -22.13
C THR A 287 3.62 1.26 -22.86
N HIS A 288 4.66 0.84 -22.15
CA HIS A 288 5.99 0.65 -22.75
C HIS A 288 6.01 -0.55 -23.71
N ARG A 289 6.74 -0.44 -24.84
CA ARG A 289 6.85 -1.46 -25.89
C ARG A 289 7.28 -2.86 -25.41
N LEU A 290 7.99 -2.95 -24.29
CA LEU A 290 8.42 -4.21 -23.69
C LEU A 290 7.40 -4.81 -22.70
N HIS A 291 6.31 -4.10 -22.37
CA HIS A 291 5.25 -4.58 -21.50
C HIS A 291 4.13 -5.21 -22.35
N LEU A 292 4.24 -6.51 -22.63
CA LEU A 292 3.46 -7.18 -23.69
C LEU A 292 2.15 -7.84 -23.21
N ALA A 293 1.89 -7.89 -21.90
CA ALA A 293 0.61 -8.38 -21.35
C ALA A 293 0.12 -7.42 -20.29
N ALA A 294 -1.18 -7.19 -20.23
CA ALA A 294 -1.80 -6.34 -19.20
C ALA A 294 -1.49 -6.87 -17.78
N PRO A 295 -1.33 -5.99 -16.78
CA PRO A 295 -1.15 -6.40 -15.39
C PRO A 295 -2.27 -7.36 -14.96
N CYS A 296 -1.93 -8.40 -14.22
CA CYS A 296 -2.93 -9.38 -13.81
C CYS A 296 -2.59 -10.02 -12.46
N LEU A 297 -3.64 -10.41 -11.73
CA LEU A 297 -3.52 -11.24 -10.53
C LEU A 297 -3.18 -12.68 -10.90
N ARG A 298 -3.79 -13.17 -11.98
CA ARG A 298 -3.53 -14.50 -12.55
C ARG A 298 -3.04 -14.31 -13.98
N PRO A 299 -2.05 -15.08 -14.42
CA PRO A 299 -1.48 -14.88 -15.76
C PRO A 299 -2.56 -15.08 -16.83
N SER A 300 -2.72 -14.07 -17.68
CA SER A 300 -3.52 -14.19 -18.90
C SER A 300 -2.89 -15.19 -19.87
N LYS A 301 -3.59 -15.60 -20.91
CA LYS A 301 -3.00 -16.44 -21.98
C LYS A 301 -1.75 -15.80 -22.58
N ALA A 302 -1.76 -14.47 -22.77
CA ALA A 302 -0.61 -13.73 -23.26
C ALA A 302 0.56 -13.78 -22.28
N ALA A 303 0.32 -13.53 -20.98
CA ALA A 303 1.35 -13.64 -19.95
C ALA A 303 1.90 -15.07 -19.82
N THR A 304 1.02 -16.08 -19.86
CA THR A 304 1.41 -17.50 -19.87
C THR A 304 2.35 -17.82 -21.04
N ALA A 305 1.99 -17.42 -22.26
CA ALA A 305 2.83 -17.66 -23.44
C ALA A 305 4.21 -16.97 -23.35
N LEU A 306 4.30 -15.81 -22.71
CA LEU A 306 5.58 -15.13 -22.47
C LEU A 306 6.42 -15.88 -21.43
N ILE A 307 5.81 -16.37 -20.35
CA ILE A 307 6.48 -17.19 -19.32
C ILE A 307 6.96 -18.53 -19.93
N GLU A 308 6.15 -19.18 -20.74
CA GLU A 308 6.52 -20.42 -21.42
C GLU A 308 7.70 -20.21 -22.37
N LYS A 309 7.73 -19.12 -23.11
CA LYS A 309 8.78 -18.79 -24.08
C LYS A 309 10.11 -18.39 -23.45
N ALA A 310 10.11 -17.83 -22.24
CA ALA A 310 11.30 -17.33 -21.58
C ALA A 310 12.30 -18.47 -21.29
N ASP A 311 13.59 -18.24 -21.63
CA ASP A 311 14.71 -19.09 -21.21
C ASP A 311 15.41 -18.56 -19.95
N LEU A 312 15.19 -17.28 -19.63
CA LEU A 312 15.62 -16.64 -18.39
C LEU A 312 14.44 -15.85 -17.79
N ILE A 313 14.15 -16.08 -16.53
CA ILE A 313 13.19 -15.30 -15.76
C ILE A 313 13.93 -14.56 -14.63
N ILE A 314 13.76 -13.25 -14.58
CA ILE A 314 14.34 -12.37 -13.58
C ILE A 314 13.21 -11.86 -12.71
N SER A 315 13.05 -12.42 -11.53
CA SER A 315 12.09 -11.95 -10.53
C SER A 315 12.69 -10.81 -9.69
N MET A 316 12.10 -9.64 -9.80
CA MET A 316 12.42 -8.47 -9.00
C MET A 316 11.40 -8.36 -7.86
N ASP A 317 11.55 -9.20 -6.87
CA ASP A 317 10.67 -9.33 -5.71
C ASP A 317 9.19 -9.57 -6.07
N TRP A 318 8.97 -10.46 -7.04
CA TRP A 318 7.62 -10.88 -7.41
C TRP A 318 6.96 -11.59 -6.22
N LEU A 319 5.79 -11.13 -5.83
CA LEU A 319 4.97 -11.77 -4.81
C LEU A 319 4.52 -13.15 -5.31
N ASP A 320 4.75 -14.19 -4.55
CA ASP A 320 4.38 -15.58 -4.88
C ASP A 320 4.92 -16.10 -6.24
N LEU A 321 6.25 -16.15 -6.35
CA LEU A 321 6.92 -16.63 -7.56
C LEU A 321 6.55 -18.09 -7.91
N ALA A 322 6.37 -18.96 -6.90
CA ALA A 322 5.94 -20.33 -7.14
C ALA A 322 4.48 -20.40 -7.62
N GLY A 323 3.62 -19.53 -7.12
CA GLY A 323 2.22 -19.44 -7.52
C GLY A 323 2.05 -19.05 -8.99
N ILE A 324 2.82 -18.07 -9.48
CA ILE A 324 2.75 -17.68 -10.90
C ILE A 324 3.24 -18.81 -11.80
N PHE A 325 4.29 -19.55 -11.41
CA PHE A 325 4.76 -20.71 -12.20
C PHE A 325 3.73 -21.83 -12.23
N ARG A 326 3.11 -22.12 -11.08
CA ARG A 326 2.03 -23.11 -11.02
C ARG A 326 0.85 -22.75 -11.91
N LEU A 327 0.43 -21.49 -11.91
CA LEU A 327 -0.70 -21.02 -12.71
C LEU A 327 -0.37 -21.00 -14.21
N ALA A 328 0.84 -20.57 -14.58
CA ALA A 328 1.24 -20.46 -15.99
C ALA A 328 1.65 -21.80 -16.59
N LEU A 329 2.38 -22.63 -15.86
CA LEU A 329 3.04 -23.81 -16.38
C LEU A 329 2.41 -25.14 -15.91
N GLY A 330 1.42 -25.07 -15.00
CA GLY A 330 0.74 -26.26 -14.46
C GLY A 330 1.65 -27.21 -13.68
N GLN A 331 2.78 -26.72 -13.18
CA GLN A 331 3.80 -27.55 -12.52
C GLN A 331 3.52 -27.77 -11.04
N ALA A 332 4.07 -28.86 -10.51
CA ALA A 332 4.08 -29.09 -9.07
C ALA A 332 4.79 -27.93 -8.34
N GLN A 333 4.35 -27.64 -7.14
CA GLN A 333 4.71 -26.44 -6.37
C GLN A 333 6.23 -26.23 -6.15
N THR A 334 7.03 -27.30 -6.22
CA THR A 334 8.47 -27.26 -5.96
C THR A 334 9.33 -27.45 -7.22
N GLN A 335 8.72 -27.57 -8.40
CA GLN A 335 9.45 -27.81 -9.63
C GLN A 335 9.65 -26.51 -10.42
N THR A 336 10.90 -26.14 -10.62
CA THR A 336 11.27 -25.14 -11.63
C THR A 336 11.32 -25.83 -13.00
N PRO A 337 10.88 -25.17 -14.08
CA PRO A 337 11.07 -25.69 -15.42
C PRO A 337 12.56 -25.93 -15.70
N ALA A 338 12.92 -27.15 -16.08
CA ALA A 338 14.32 -27.55 -16.28
C ALA A 338 15.02 -26.80 -17.45
N ASP A 339 14.22 -26.16 -18.31
CA ASP A 339 14.67 -25.41 -19.50
C ASP A 339 14.85 -23.90 -19.24
N LYS A 340 14.63 -23.42 -18.00
CA LYS A 340 14.67 -22.01 -17.63
C LYS A 340 15.69 -21.74 -16.52
N THR A 341 16.40 -20.64 -16.65
CA THR A 341 17.22 -20.10 -15.54
C THR A 341 16.39 -19.09 -14.76
N ILE A 342 16.39 -19.19 -13.43
CA ILE A 342 15.62 -18.30 -12.55
C ILE A 342 16.59 -17.48 -11.69
N ILE A 343 16.54 -16.16 -11.84
CA ILE A 343 17.13 -15.18 -10.91
C ILE A 343 16.02 -14.64 -10.04
N HIS A 344 16.17 -14.68 -8.72
CA HIS A 344 15.19 -14.09 -7.78
C HIS A 344 15.89 -13.13 -6.84
N CYS A 345 15.57 -11.85 -6.95
CA CYS A 345 16.03 -10.79 -6.07
C CYS A 345 14.90 -10.41 -5.10
N SER A 346 15.14 -10.60 -3.79
CA SER A 346 14.17 -10.29 -2.74
C SER A 346 14.86 -10.13 -1.39
N VAL A 347 14.26 -9.33 -0.51
CA VAL A 347 14.65 -9.18 0.89
C VAL A 347 13.76 -9.98 1.86
N ASP A 348 12.83 -10.79 1.36
CA ASP A 348 11.89 -11.55 2.20
C ASP A 348 12.56 -12.53 3.15
N SER A 349 13.69 -13.10 2.77
CA SER A 349 14.46 -14.00 3.65
C SER A 349 14.98 -13.33 4.93
N TYR A 350 14.95 -11.99 5.03
CA TYR A 350 15.24 -11.25 6.25
C TYR A 350 14.03 -11.11 7.18
N ARG A 351 12.85 -11.53 6.77
CA ARG A 351 11.68 -11.60 7.66
C ARG A 351 11.86 -12.73 8.63
N THR A 352 11.70 -12.42 9.92
CA THR A 352 11.83 -13.40 11.01
C THR A 352 10.49 -13.79 11.62
N ASN A 353 9.45 -12.96 11.43
CA ASN A 353 8.12 -13.24 11.92
C ASN A 353 7.30 -13.98 10.86
N GLY A 354 6.45 -14.88 11.32
CA GLY A 354 6.01 -15.99 10.52
C GLY A 354 4.61 -15.92 9.95
N TRP A 355 3.90 -14.79 10.02
CA TRP A 355 2.62 -14.68 9.33
C TRP A 355 2.83 -14.05 7.96
N SER A 356 3.47 -14.81 7.09
CA SER A 356 3.61 -14.45 5.70
C SER A 356 2.72 -15.31 4.84
N MET A 357 2.05 -14.67 3.90
CA MET A 357 1.11 -15.28 2.97
C MET A 357 1.62 -15.21 1.55
N ASP A 358 2.85 -14.85 1.37
CA ASP A 358 3.40 -14.49 0.09
C ASP A 358 3.80 -15.71 -0.74
N HIS A 359 3.68 -16.93 -0.20
CA HIS A 359 4.14 -18.10 -0.93
C HIS A 359 3.14 -19.25 -0.92
N GLN A 360 2.75 -19.67 -2.12
CA GLN A 360 2.06 -20.94 -2.31
C GLN A 360 2.99 -22.12 -2.11
N ALA A 361 4.28 -21.95 -2.43
CA ALA A 361 5.33 -22.94 -2.29
C ALA A 361 6.71 -22.27 -2.37
N LEU A 362 7.75 -22.99 -1.98
CA LEU A 362 9.12 -22.58 -2.19
C LEU A 362 9.51 -22.74 -3.66
N PRO A 363 9.79 -21.66 -4.42
CA PRO A 363 10.26 -21.79 -5.80
C PRO A 363 11.71 -22.26 -5.83
N ALA A 364 12.07 -23.13 -6.77
CA ALA A 364 13.46 -23.40 -7.05
C ALA A 364 14.07 -22.23 -7.82
N VAL A 365 15.24 -21.78 -7.39
CA VAL A 365 15.95 -20.59 -7.90
C VAL A 365 17.40 -20.94 -8.17
N ASP A 366 17.91 -20.60 -9.37
CA ASP A 366 19.30 -20.86 -9.75
C ASP A 366 20.27 -19.81 -9.21
N ILE A 367 19.81 -18.55 -9.13
CA ILE A 367 20.61 -17.42 -8.66
C ILE A 367 19.76 -16.61 -7.65
N PRO A 368 19.83 -16.98 -6.36
CA PRO A 368 19.17 -16.19 -5.30
C PRO A 368 19.98 -14.93 -4.98
N ILE A 369 19.31 -13.79 -4.92
CA ILE A 369 19.88 -12.48 -4.62
C ILE A 369 19.18 -11.89 -3.41
N HIS A 370 19.89 -11.69 -2.32
CA HIS A 370 19.38 -11.05 -1.10
C HIS A 370 19.70 -9.56 -1.13
N ALA A 371 18.91 -8.81 -1.89
CA ALA A 371 19.07 -7.36 -2.04
C ALA A 371 17.72 -6.70 -2.33
N GLU A 372 17.67 -5.39 -2.15
CA GLU A 372 16.58 -4.57 -2.70
C GLU A 372 16.66 -4.57 -4.23
N PRO A 373 15.55 -4.81 -4.94
CA PRO A 373 15.55 -4.92 -6.40
C PRO A 373 16.18 -3.72 -7.12
N ASP A 374 15.89 -2.50 -6.70
CA ASP A 374 16.42 -1.29 -7.34
C ASP A 374 17.92 -1.13 -7.10
N GLN A 375 18.47 -1.59 -5.97
CA GLN A 375 19.92 -1.64 -5.72
C GLN A 375 20.59 -2.67 -6.62
N PHE A 376 19.96 -3.83 -6.81
CA PHE A 376 20.47 -4.86 -7.71
C PHE A 376 20.44 -4.41 -9.17
N ILE A 377 19.38 -3.73 -9.63
CA ILE A 377 19.29 -3.14 -10.96
C ILE A 377 20.40 -2.09 -11.17
N LEU A 378 20.65 -1.23 -10.18
CA LEU A 378 21.73 -0.25 -10.22
C LEU A 378 23.10 -0.94 -10.42
N GLN A 379 23.39 -1.98 -9.60
CA GLN A 379 24.64 -2.73 -9.71
C GLN A 379 24.81 -3.41 -11.08
N LEU A 380 23.72 -4.00 -11.63
CA LEU A 380 23.74 -4.60 -12.96
C LEU A 380 24.02 -3.57 -14.07
N LEU A 381 23.39 -2.38 -13.97
CA LEU A 381 23.61 -1.30 -14.94
C LEU A 381 25.04 -0.74 -14.86
N ASP A 382 25.61 -0.60 -13.66
CA ASP A 382 26.98 -0.14 -13.47
C ASP A 382 27.99 -1.15 -14.04
N GLU A 383 27.77 -2.43 -13.82
CA GLU A 383 28.62 -3.49 -14.37
C GLU A 383 28.54 -3.58 -15.90
N ILE A 384 27.33 -3.43 -16.47
CA ILE A 384 27.16 -3.35 -17.94
C ILE A 384 27.88 -2.12 -18.51
N GLY A 385 27.79 -0.97 -17.85
CA GLY A 385 28.41 0.28 -18.30
C GLY A 385 29.95 0.30 -18.19
N SER A 386 30.53 -0.46 -17.26
CA SER A 386 31.96 -0.59 -17.06
C SER A 386 32.64 -1.49 -18.10
N ASP A 387 31.90 -2.40 -18.72
CA ASP A 387 32.41 -3.35 -19.70
C ASP A 387 32.55 -2.71 -21.12
N LYS A 388 33.69 -2.11 -21.37
CA LYS A 388 34.04 -1.48 -22.68
C LYS A 388 34.08 -2.48 -23.85
N SER A 389 34.11 -3.79 -23.60
CA SER A 389 34.13 -4.85 -24.61
C SER A 389 32.72 -5.27 -25.08
N SER A 390 31.71 -4.93 -24.31
CA SER A 390 30.32 -5.26 -24.61
C SER A 390 29.75 -4.26 -25.61
N LYS A 391 29.68 -4.62 -26.88
CA LYS A 391 28.70 -4.01 -27.78
C LYS A 391 27.33 -4.32 -27.18
N THR A 392 26.67 -3.30 -26.62
CA THR A 392 25.31 -3.38 -26.13
C THR A 392 24.46 -4.10 -27.17
N LYS A 393 24.10 -5.34 -26.92
CA LYS A 393 23.06 -5.98 -27.72
C LYS A 393 21.79 -5.22 -27.41
N THR A 394 21.43 -4.26 -28.25
CA THR A 394 20.04 -3.90 -28.41
C THR A 394 19.37 -5.19 -28.85
N SER A 395 18.68 -5.86 -27.93
CA SER A 395 17.92 -7.05 -28.29
C SER A 395 16.96 -6.65 -29.40
N PRO A 396 16.85 -7.44 -30.48
CA PRO A 396 15.84 -7.16 -31.49
C PRO A 396 14.48 -7.14 -30.79
N GLU A 397 13.64 -6.18 -31.15
CA GLU A 397 12.23 -6.16 -30.72
C GLU A 397 11.64 -7.56 -30.82
N PRO A 398 10.83 -8.00 -29.84
CA PRO A 398 10.19 -9.30 -29.90
C PRO A 398 9.35 -9.39 -31.18
N LYS A 399 9.90 -9.98 -32.23
CA LYS A 399 9.24 -10.06 -33.53
C LYS A 399 7.95 -10.87 -33.41
N GLY A 400 6.85 -10.31 -33.90
CA GLY A 400 5.55 -10.99 -34.00
C GLY A 400 4.70 -10.90 -32.72
N LEU A 401 5.08 -10.06 -31.73
CA LEU A 401 4.26 -9.77 -30.55
C LEU A 401 3.78 -8.32 -30.63
N SER A 402 2.45 -8.12 -30.72
CA SER A 402 1.84 -6.79 -30.60
C SER A 402 1.61 -6.43 -29.12
N HIS A 403 1.70 -5.13 -28.83
CA HIS A 403 1.39 -4.62 -27.50
C HIS A 403 -0.07 -4.96 -27.13
N TRP A 404 -0.33 -5.28 -25.85
CA TRP A 404 -1.68 -5.65 -25.39
C TRP A 404 -2.73 -4.56 -25.64
N ASN A 405 -2.33 -3.29 -25.60
CA ASN A 405 -3.24 -2.15 -25.81
C ASN A 405 -3.78 -2.07 -27.27
N GLU A 406 -3.05 -2.58 -28.24
CA GLU A 406 -3.48 -2.65 -29.63
C GLU A 406 -4.62 -3.67 -29.86
N ARG A 407 -4.81 -4.57 -28.88
CA ARG A 407 -5.81 -5.66 -28.92
C ARG A 407 -7.11 -5.33 -28.21
N ILE A 408 -7.18 -4.16 -27.53
CA ILE A 408 -8.41 -3.71 -26.88
C ILE A 408 -9.39 -3.26 -27.98
N THR A 409 -10.37 -4.10 -28.26
CA THR A 409 -11.49 -3.69 -29.09
C THR A 409 -12.38 -2.77 -28.23
N PRO A 410 -12.63 -1.51 -28.62
CA PRO A 410 -13.61 -0.68 -27.95
C PRO A 410 -14.95 -1.42 -27.95
N THR A 411 -15.44 -1.76 -26.78
CA THR A 411 -16.80 -2.31 -26.68
C THR A 411 -17.74 -1.17 -27.03
N ALA A 412 -18.46 -1.31 -28.12
CA ALA A 412 -19.52 -0.36 -28.45
C ALA A 412 -20.49 -0.26 -27.27
N PRO A 413 -20.94 0.95 -26.89
CA PRO A 413 -21.92 1.10 -25.83
C PRO A 413 -23.12 0.22 -26.18
N THR A 414 -23.35 -0.82 -25.41
CA THR A 414 -24.57 -1.61 -25.57
C THR A 414 -25.71 -0.71 -25.12
N SER A 415 -26.63 -0.41 -26.01
CA SER A 415 -27.87 0.34 -25.77
C SER A 415 -28.84 -0.47 -24.88
N ARG A 416 -28.37 -0.83 -23.68
CA ARG A 416 -29.21 -1.48 -22.67
C ARG A 416 -29.76 -0.42 -21.72
N GLN A 417 -31.01 -0.55 -21.34
CA GLN A 417 -31.63 0.15 -20.20
C GLN A 417 -31.04 -0.25 -18.84
N ALA A 418 -29.89 -0.92 -18.85
CA ALA A 418 -29.19 -1.47 -17.70
C ALA A 418 -28.05 -0.52 -17.24
N SER A 419 -27.68 -0.60 -15.98
CA SER A 419 -26.51 0.08 -15.41
C SER A 419 -25.25 -0.32 -16.18
N MET A 420 -24.18 0.52 -16.10
CA MET A 420 -22.89 0.19 -16.72
C MET A 420 -22.25 -1.03 -16.06
N THR A 421 -21.42 -1.74 -16.80
CA THR A 421 -20.59 -2.83 -16.28
C THR A 421 -19.34 -2.27 -15.59
N LEU A 422 -18.69 -3.08 -14.75
CA LEU A 422 -17.38 -2.72 -14.17
C LEU A 422 -16.32 -2.45 -15.26
N TRP A 423 -16.37 -3.16 -16.39
CA TRP A 423 -15.50 -2.92 -17.53
C TRP A 423 -15.70 -1.51 -18.12
N GLU A 424 -16.94 -1.13 -18.39
CA GLU A 424 -17.28 0.19 -18.94
C GLU A 424 -16.87 1.30 -17.98
N MET A 425 -17.11 1.12 -16.68
CA MET A 425 -16.63 2.03 -15.63
C MET A 425 -15.10 2.15 -15.66
N ALA A 426 -14.38 1.02 -15.71
CA ALA A 426 -12.93 1.01 -15.69
C ALA A 426 -12.33 1.72 -16.92
N MET A 427 -12.91 1.50 -18.11
CA MET A 427 -12.47 2.19 -19.33
C MET A 427 -12.75 3.70 -19.27
N ALA A 428 -13.89 4.12 -18.71
CA ALA A 428 -14.18 5.54 -18.53
C ALA A 428 -13.22 6.22 -17.54
N VAL A 429 -12.87 5.53 -16.44
CA VAL A 429 -11.88 6.02 -15.46
C VAL A 429 -10.48 6.07 -16.07
N ARG A 430 -10.07 5.06 -16.85
CA ARG A 430 -8.82 5.05 -17.60
C ARG A 430 -8.71 6.23 -18.54
N ASP A 431 -9.74 6.44 -19.37
CA ASP A 431 -9.77 7.53 -20.36
C ASP A 431 -9.76 8.90 -19.68
N PHE A 432 -10.41 9.03 -18.53
CA PHE A 432 -10.32 10.23 -17.69
C PHE A 432 -8.91 10.45 -17.16
N ALA A 433 -8.22 9.40 -16.68
CA ALA A 433 -6.87 9.50 -16.11
C ALA A 433 -5.79 9.79 -17.16
N LYS A 434 -6.05 9.45 -18.42
CA LYS A 434 -5.12 9.67 -19.53
C LYS A 434 -4.70 11.13 -19.63
N ASN A 435 -3.39 11.37 -19.70
CA ASN A 435 -2.78 12.71 -19.73
C ASN A 435 -3.03 13.56 -18.46
N ARG A 436 -3.35 12.93 -17.33
CA ARG A 436 -3.45 13.57 -16.01
C ARG A 436 -2.52 12.89 -15.03
N GLN A 437 -2.02 13.66 -14.09
CA GLN A 437 -1.27 13.12 -12.96
C GLN A 437 -2.26 12.58 -11.91
N VAL A 438 -2.75 11.37 -12.12
CA VAL A 438 -3.62 10.68 -11.17
C VAL A 438 -2.82 9.68 -10.36
N THR A 439 -3.11 9.59 -9.06
CA THR A 439 -2.68 8.49 -8.21
C THR A 439 -3.90 7.67 -7.82
N PHE A 440 -3.96 6.42 -8.30
CA PHE A 440 -4.93 5.45 -7.81
C PHE A 440 -4.42 4.86 -6.51
N ALA A 441 -4.99 5.30 -5.39
CA ALA A 441 -4.64 4.77 -4.08
C ALA A 441 -5.16 3.33 -3.92
N ARG A 442 -6.34 3.06 -4.45
CA ARG A 442 -7.01 1.75 -4.39
C ARG A 442 -7.78 1.50 -5.69
N LEU A 443 -7.85 0.24 -6.11
CA LEU A 443 -8.72 -0.25 -7.17
C LEU A 443 -9.48 -1.50 -6.67
N PRO A 444 -10.76 -1.69 -7.05
CA PRO A 444 -11.56 -2.78 -6.51
C PRO A 444 -11.15 -4.14 -7.09
N ILE A 445 -11.49 -5.21 -6.39
CA ILE A 445 -11.34 -6.58 -6.89
C ILE A 445 -12.06 -6.73 -8.23
N GLY A 446 -11.42 -7.39 -9.19
CA GLY A 446 -11.99 -7.56 -10.54
C GLY A 446 -11.77 -6.39 -11.49
N TRP A 447 -11.03 -5.36 -11.08
CA TRP A 447 -10.61 -4.31 -12.00
C TRP A 447 -9.80 -4.88 -13.17
N PRO A 448 -10.14 -4.55 -14.43
CA PRO A 448 -9.46 -5.16 -15.59
C PRO A 448 -8.03 -4.64 -15.74
N GLY A 449 -7.11 -5.54 -16.04
CA GLY A 449 -5.70 -5.19 -16.25
C GLY A 449 -5.49 -4.20 -17.38
N GLU A 450 -6.37 -4.20 -18.35
CA GLU A 450 -6.38 -3.30 -19.50
C GLU A 450 -6.68 -1.83 -19.13
N ALA A 451 -7.24 -1.58 -17.94
CA ALA A 451 -7.42 -0.25 -17.39
C ALA A 451 -6.22 0.27 -16.58
N TYR A 452 -5.11 -0.47 -16.54
CA TYR A 452 -3.88 -0.10 -15.83
C TYR A 452 -2.89 0.62 -16.77
N GLU A 453 -3.24 1.81 -17.25
CA GLU A 453 -2.30 2.68 -17.99
C GLU A 453 -1.48 3.51 -16.99
N PHE A 454 -0.33 2.98 -16.56
CA PHE A 454 0.55 3.64 -15.61
C PHE A 454 1.82 4.12 -16.29
N ASP A 455 2.23 5.35 -15.99
CA ASP A 455 3.37 6.05 -16.56
C ASP A 455 4.38 6.56 -15.52
N GLY A 456 4.11 6.31 -14.24
CA GLY A 456 4.98 6.70 -13.14
C GLY A 456 4.78 5.84 -11.88
N PRO A 457 5.74 5.90 -10.94
CA PRO A 457 5.75 5.04 -9.75
C PRO A 457 4.60 5.35 -8.77
N LEU A 458 4.00 6.53 -8.87
CA LEU A 458 2.85 6.96 -8.06
C LEU A 458 1.52 6.87 -8.83
N SER A 459 1.48 6.23 -10.00
CA SER A 459 0.22 6.06 -10.74
C SER A 459 -0.74 5.10 -10.02
N PHE A 460 -0.21 4.09 -9.32
CA PHE A 460 -0.99 3.13 -8.52
C PHE A 460 -0.19 2.68 -7.30
N LEU A 461 -0.83 2.60 -6.14
CA LEU A 461 -0.18 2.26 -4.87
C LEU A 461 -0.31 0.78 -4.47
N GLY A 462 -0.84 -0.05 -5.34
CA GLY A 462 -1.09 -1.47 -5.07
C GLY A 462 -2.41 -1.72 -4.34
N ASN A 463 -2.76 -2.98 -4.21
CA ASN A 463 -3.88 -3.43 -3.40
C ASN A 463 -3.43 -3.59 -1.93
N ASP A 464 -4.36 -3.85 -1.01
CA ASP A 464 -4.04 -4.22 0.37
C ASP A 464 -3.53 -5.65 0.40
N GLY A 465 -2.30 -5.84 0.83
CA GLY A 465 -1.64 -7.15 0.83
C GLY A 465 -2.31 -8.18 1.73
N GLY A 466 -3.00 -7.75 2.79
CA GLY A 466 -3.81 -8.60 3.66
C GLY A 466 -5.22 -8.86 3.14
N GLY A 467 -5.65 -8.19 2.06
CA GLY A 467 -6.96 -8.38 1.45
C GLY A 467 -8.14 -7.87 2.29
N ALA A 468 -7.92 -6.90 3.17
CA ALA A 468 -8.98 -6.34 4.02
C ALA A 468 -10.03 -5.57 3.21
N VAL A 469 -11.27 -5.66 3.65
CA VAL A 469 -12.39 -4.81 3.23
C VAL A 469 -12.67 -3.82 4.34
N GLY A 470 -12.93 -2.55 4.01
CA GLY A 470 -13.13 -1.45 4.96
C GLY A 470 -11.95 -0.46 5.04
N THR A 471 -10.76 -0.86 4.62
CA THR A 471 -9.55 -0.04 4.68
C THR A 471 -9.41 0.96 3.53
N GLY A 472 -10.14 0.76 2.42
CA GLY A 472 -10.03 1.56 1.20
C GLY A 472 -10.21 3.06 1.38
N PRO A 473 -11.22 3.57 2.11
CA PRO A 473 -11.37 4.99 2.40
C PRO A 473 -10.18 5.56 3.17
N GLY A 474 -9.77 4.92 4.28
CA GLY A 474 -8.65 5.36 5.10
C GLY A 474 -7.34 5.39 4.33
N HIS A 475 -7.04 4.33 3.59
CA HIS A 475 -5.87 4.22 2.71
C HIS A 475 -5.83 5.35 1.66
N THR A 476 -6.96 5.62 1.00
CA THR A 476 -7.07 6.70 0.02
C THR A 476 -6.79 8.06 0.64
N ILE A 477 -7.31 8.31 1.85
CA ILE A 477 -7.11 9.57 2.57
C ILE A 477 -5.66 9.73 3.01
N GLY A 478 -5.01 8.66 3.47
CA GLY A 478 -3.58 8.68 3.81
C GLY A 478 -2.69 9.01 2.61
N ALA A 479 -2.97 8.41 1.46
CA ALA A 479 -2.30 8.73 0.21
C ALA A 479 -2.52 10.20 -0.20
N ALA A 480 -3.77 10.69 -0.06
CA ALA A 480 -4.10 12.08 -0.36
C ALA A 480 -3.41 13.06 0.59
N LEU A 481 -3.28 12.73 1.88
CA LEU A 481 -2.52 13.51 2.85
C LEU A 481 -1.05 13.64 2.43
N ALA A 482 -0.44 12.54 1.97
CA ALA A 482 0.94 12.54 1.51
C ALA A 482 1.15 13.33 0.22
N LEU A 483 0.14 13.40 -0.65
CA LEU A 483 0.19 14.05 -1.96
C LEU A 483 -0.47 15.43 -2.02
N LYS A 484 -0.94 15.95 -0.89
CA LYS A 484 -1.75 17.18 -0.83
C LYS A 484 -1.20 18.34 -1.66
N ASP A 485 0.12 18.55 -1.62
CA ASP A 485 0.80 19.67 -2.29
C ASP A 485 1.56 19.26 -3.57
N SER A 486 1.34 18.05 -4.07
CA SER A 486 2.06 17.50 -5.22
C SER A 486 1.48 17.91 -6.58
N GLY A 487 0.27 18.47 -6.59
CA GLY A 487 -0.50 18.72 -7.81
C GLY A 487 -1.11 17.45 -8.45
N ARG A 488 -0.96 16.28 -7.81
CA ARG A 488 -1.57 15.02 -8.27
C ARG A 488 -2.99 14.88 -7.76
N LEU A 489 -3.87 14.38 -8.61
CA LEU A 489 -5.23 13.98 -8.21
C LEU A 489 -5.17 12.61 -7.55
N THR A 490 -5.39 12.55 -6.23
CA THR A 490 -5.51 11.28 -5.53
C THR A 490 -6.93 10.75 -5.62
N MET A 491 -7.07 9.52 -6.07
CA MET A 491 -8.35 8.84 -6.29
C MET A 491 -8.33 7.43 -5.69
N GLY A 492 -9.35 7.10 -4.90
CA GLY A 492 -9.67 5.72 -4.55
C GLY A 492 -10.87 5.26 -5.37
N VAL A 493 -10.73 4.14 -6.09
CA VAL A 493 -11.88 3.42 -6.66
C VAL A 493 -12.08 2.19 -5.80
N ILE A 494 -13.22 2.09 -5.12
CA ILE A 494 -13.48 1.08 -4.10
C ILE A 494 -14.83 0.41 -4.31
N GLY A 495 -15.06 -0.77 -3.76
CA GLY A 495 -16.37 -1.40 -3.74
C GLY A 495 -17.29 -0.78 -2.70
N ASP A 496 -18.59 -0.96 -2.87
CA ASP A 496 -19.62 -0.52 -1.93
C ASP A 496 -19.46 -1.11 -0.53
N GLY A 497 -19.16 -2.39 -0.41
CA GLY A 497 -18.87 -3.03 0.88
C GLY A 497 -17.64 -2.44 1.58
N ASP A 498 -16.56 -2.18 0.83
CA ASP A 498 -15.34 -1.51 1.33
C ASP A 498 -15.65 -0.08 1.82
N TYR A 499 -16.44 0.67 1.04
CA TYR A 499 -16.89 2.00 1.40
C TYR A 499 -17.76 2.00 2.68
N LEU A 500 -18.74 1.10 2.76
CA LEU A 500 -19.68 1.03 3.89
C LEU A 500 -18.97 0.71 5.21
N MET A 501 -17.98 -0.16 5.19
CA MET A 501 -17.19 -0.49 6.37
C MET A 501 -16.28 0.67 6.79
N GLY A 502 -15.74 1.43 5.84
CA GLY A 502 -14.74 2.47 6.09
C GLY A 502 -15.25 3.92 6.01
N VAL A 503 -16.56 4.16 5.84
CA VAL A 503 -17.13 5.48 5.52
C VAL A 503 -16.75 6.58 6.52
N ASN A 504 -16.60 6.28 7.80
CA ASN A 504 -16.25 7.26 8.82
C ASN A 504 -14.84 7.86 8.66
N ALA A 505 -13.97 7.25 7.86
CA ALA A 505 -12.68 7.84 7.50
C ALA A 505 -12.83 9.16 6.71
N LEU A 506 -13.94 9.33 5.98
CA LEU A 506 -14.20 10.52 5.18
C LEU A 506 -14.24 11.79 6.04
N TRP A 507 -14.76 11.69 7.26
CA TRP A 507 -14.78 12.81 8.21
C TRP A 507 -13.36 13.35 8.48
N THR A 508 -12.37 12.48 8.62
CA THR A 508 -10.97 12.89 8.84
C THR A 508 -10.44 13.71 7.66
N ALA A 509 -10.76 13.33 6.42
CA ALA A 509 -10.37 14.10 5.24
C ALA A 509 -11.06 15.49 5.22
N ALA A 510 -12.33 15.55 5.62
CA ALA A 510 -13.07 16.81 5.72
C ALA A 510 -12.50 17.71 6.82
N HIS A 511 -12.22 17.14 7.98
CA HIS A 511 -11.66 17.85 9.14
C HIS A 511 -10.29 18.48 8.89
N LEU A 512 -9.43 17.77 8.14
CA LEU A 512 -8.08 18.22 7.81
C LEU A 512 -7.97 18.88 6.42
N GLU A 513 -9.09 19.12 5.77
CA GLU A 513 -9.16 19.74 4.44
C GLU A 513 -8.27 19.02 3.39
N ILE A 514 -8.23 17.69 3.44
CA ILE A 514 -7.45 16.87 2.52
C ILE A 514 -8.20 16.75 1.18
N PRO A 515 -7.63 17.24 0.06
CA PRO A 515 -8.26 17.12 -1.25
C PRO A 515 -8.18 15.68 -1.76
N VAL A 516 -9.33 15.07 -2.03
CA VAL A 516 -9.41 13.66 -2.44
C VAL A 516 -10.68 13.35 -3.23
N MET A 517 -10.59 12.40 -4.16
CA MET A 517 -11.74 11.84 -4.86
C MET A 517 -11.94 10.38 -4.47
N ILE A 518 -13.16 10.03 -4.10
CA ILE A 518 -13.55 8.63 -3.87
C ILE A 518 -14.65 8.27 -4.87
N VAL A 519 -14.45 7.18 -5.59
CA VAL A 519 -15.39 6.63 -6.57
C VAL A 519 -15.78 5.23 -6.11
N VAL A 520 -17.06 4.98 -5.91
CA VAL A 520 -17.55 3.67 -5.51
C VAL A 520 -18.11 2.92 -6.71
N ALA A 521 -17.65 1.70 -6.92
CA ALA A 521 -18.27 0.73 -7.82
C ALA A 521 -19.41 0.04 -7.05
N ASP A 522 -20.61 0.64 -7.09
CA ASP A 522 -21.81 0.18 -6.38
C ASP A 522 -22.51 -0.94 -7.16
N ASN A 523 -22.14 -2.18 -6.86
CA ASN A 523 -22.82 -3.37 -7.35
C ASN A 523 -23.81 -3.97 -6.33
N ARG A 524 -23.91 -3.37 -5.15
CA ARG A 524 -24.79 -3.77 -4.02
C ARG A 524 -24.56 -5.20 -3.56
N SER A 525 -23.30 -5.66 -3.63
CA SER A 525 -23.00 -7.06 -3.32
C SER A 525 -21.54 -7.29 -2.94
N TYR A 526 -21.31 -8.25 -2.05
CA TYR A 526 -20.01 -8.93 -1.90
C TYR A 526 -19.83 -9.93 -3.06
N PHE A 527 -19.75 -9.41 -4.29
CA PHE A 527 -19.84 -10.21 -5.51
C PHE A 527 -18.75 -11.28 -5.65
N ASN A 528 -17.55 -11.05 -5.10
CA ASN A 528 -16.51 -12.07 -5.07
C ASN A 528 -16.99 -13.35 -4.35
N ASP A 529 -17.74 -13.18 -3.28
CA ASP A 529 -18.26 -14.28 -2.48
C ASP A 529 -19.48 -14.92 -3.14
N GLU A 530 -20.29 -14.17 -3.90
CA GLU A 530 -21.31 -14.78 -4.79
C GLU A 530 -20.67 -15.79 -5.75
N MET A 531 -19.53 -15.43 -6.37
CA MET A 531 -18.80 -16.31 -7.30
C MET A 531 -18.22 -17.53 -6.60
N HIS A 532 -17.71 -17.39 -5.39
CA HIS A 532 -17.22 -18.52 -4.60
C HIS A 532 -18.36 -19.47 -4.26
N GLN A 533 -19.51 -18.95 -3.84
CA GLN A 533 -20.70 -19.71 -3.53
C GLN A 533 -21.23 -20.47 -4.76
N GLU A 534 -21.30 -19.81 -5.93
CA GLU A 534 -21.69 -20.40 -7.20
C GLU A 534 -20.81 -21.62 -7.55
N ARG A 535 -19.48 -21.42 -7.52
CA ARG A 535 -18.52 -22.48 -7.82
C ARG A 535 -18.66 -23.70 -6.91
N VAL A 536 -18.87 -23.46 -5.61
CA VAL A 536 -19.08 -24.55 -4.63
C VAL A 536 -20.41 -25.25 -4.86
N ALA A 537 -21.47 -24.50 -5.20
CA ALA A 537 -22.77 -25.07 -5.51
C ALA A 537 -22.69 -25.98 -6.77
N GLU A 538 -22.06 -25.50 -7.85
CA GLU A 538 -21.84 -26.27 -9.06
C GLU A 538 -21.02 -27.54 -8.81
N MET A 539 -19.90 -27.44 -8.09
CA MET A 539 -19.05 -28.58 -7.72
C MET A 539 -19.83 -29.65 -6.94
N ARG A 540 -20.83 -29.24 -6.15
CA ARG A 540 -21.67 -30.11 -5.32
C ARG A 540 -22.99 -30.54 -6.01
N GLY A 541 -23.23 -30.12 -7.26
CA GLY A 541 -24.49 -30.37 -7.96
C GLY A 541 -25.71 -29.72 -7.29
N ARG A 542 -25.52 -28.56 -6.64
CA ARG A 542 -26.57 -27.79 -5.95
C ARG A 542 -26.99 -26.58 -6.79
N PRO A 543 -28.18 -25.96 -6.52
CA PRO A 543 -28.64 -24.82 -7.29
C PRO A 543 -27.72 -23.60 -7.16
N ALA A 544 -27.05 -23.23 -8.25
CA ALA A 544 -26.18 -22.06 -8.33
C ALA A 544 -26.96 -20.72 -8.29
N GLN A 545 -28.28 -20.78 -8.56
CA GLN A 545 -29.17 -19.62 -8.51
C GLN A 545 -29.26 -18.97 -7.13
N ASN A 546 -28.89 -19.69 -6.07
CA ASN A 546 -28.92 -19.20 -4.68
C ASN A 546 -27.64 -18.47 -4.26
N ARG A 547 -26.68 -18.24 -5.15
CA ARG A 547 -25.36 -17.66 -4.85
C ARG A 547 -25.42 -16.31 -4.14
N TRP A 548 -26.43 -15.50 -4.42
CA TRP A 548 -26.61 -14.16 -3.90
C TRP A 548 -27.17 -14.08 -2.47
N ILE A 549 -27.68 -15.20 -1.92
CA ILE A 549 -28.30 -15.24 -0.58
C ILE A 549 -27.22 -15.02 0.48
N GLY A 550 -27.40 -13.97 1.30
CA GLY A 550 -26.44 -13.55 2.33
C GLY A 550 -25.24 -12.77 1.81
N GLN A 551 -25.22 -12.41 0.52
CA GLN A 551 -24.12 -11.66 -0.11
C GLN A 551 -24.53 -10.25 -0.54
N ARG A 552 -25.83 -9.99 -0.72
CA ARG A 552 -26.32 -8.70 -1.23
C ARG A 552 -26.62 -7.69 -0.14
N ILE A 553 -26.33 -6.42 -0.45
CA ILE A 553 -26.51 -5.24 0.40
C ILE A 553 -27.54 -4.32 -0.29
N ASP A 554 -28.72 -4.82 -0.62
CA ASP A 554 -29.71 -4.11 -1.46
C ASP A 554 -31.07 -3.90 -0.79
N ASP A 555 -31.36 -4.61 0.30
CA ASP A 555 -32.64 -4.50 1.01
C ASP A 555 -32.44 -4.30 2.53
N PRO A 556 -32.59 -3.06 3.05
CA PRO A 556 -32.86 -1.84 2.28
C PRO A 556 -31.63 -1.34 1.52
N ARG A 557 -31.84 -0.66 0.40
CA ARG A 557 -30.76 0.02 -0.31
C ARG A 557 -30.18 1.16 0.53
N VAL A 558 -28.86 1.20 0.65
CA VAL A 558 -28.15 2.28 1.36
C VAL A 558 -27.93 3.47 0.44
N ASP A 559 -28.18 4.69 0.92
CA ASP A 559 -27.84 5.92 0.22
C ASP A 559 -26.38 6.32 0.49
N LEU A 560 -25.46 5.84 -0.37
CA LEU A 560 -24.02 6.09 -0.23
C LEU A 560 -23.68 7.59 -0.39
N VAL A 561 -24.42 8.30 -1.23
CA VAL A 561 -24.25 9.74 -1.46
C VAL A 561 -24.60 10.54 -0.21
N ALA A 562 -25.72 10.21 0.45
CA ALA A 562 -26.11 10.87 1.70
C ALA A 562 -25.06 10.63 2.79
N MET A 563 -24.49 9.43 2.89
CA MET A 563 -23.43 9.11 3.84
C MET A 563 -22.16 9.93 3.57
N ALA A 564 -21.73 10.07 2.32
CA ALA A 564 -20.57 10.89 1.96
C ALA A 564 -20.78 12.37 2.30
N ARG A 565 -21.97 12.91 1.98
CA ARG A 565 -22.34 14.30 2.31
C ARG A 565 -22.36 14.54 3.81
N ALA A 566 -22.88 13.60 4.60
CA ALA A 566 -22.89 13.68 6.06
C ALA A 566 -21.47 13.73 6.65
N GLN A 567 -20.47 13.20 5.94
CA GLN A 567 -19.05 13.22 6.32
C GLN A 567 -18.28 14.44 5.72
N GLY A 568 -18.98 15.38 5.05
CA GLY A 568 -18.37 16.63 4.54
C GLY A 568 -17.81 16.55 3.11
N PHE A 569 -18.22 15.58 2.31
CA PHE A 569 -17.86 15.48 0.89
C PHE A 569 -18.93 16.14 0.00
N GLU A 570 -18.51 16.77 -1.07
CA GLU A 570 -19.41 17.09 -2.17
C GLU A 570 -19.70 15.82 -2.97
N ALA A 571 -20.94 15.64 -3.40
CA ALA A 571 -21.36 14.53 -4.22
C ALA A 571 -22.61 14.89 -5.03
N ASP A 572 -22.73 14.36 -6.24
CA ASP A 572 -23.96 14.44 -7.04
C ASP A 572 -24.85 13.21 -6.81
N ALA A 573 -25.94 13.09 -7.58
CA ALA A 573 -26.74 11.88 -7.60
C ALA A 573 -25.94 10.69 -8.15
N PRO A 574 -26.30 9.44 -7.82
CA PRO A 574 -25.65 8.26 -8.37
C PRO A 574 -25.63 8.28 -9.91
N VAL A 575 -24.52 7.84 -10.50
CA VAL A 575 -24.34 7.76 -11.95
C VAL A 575 -24.49 6.33 -12.44
N THR A 576 -25.23 6.13 -13.54
CA THR A 576 -25.56 4.81 -14.09
C THR A 576 -25.03 4.60 -15.51
N THR A 577 -24.42 5.64 -16.12
CA THR A 577 -23.88 5.61 -17.48
C THR A 577 -22.46 6.14 -17.54
N THR A 578 -21.69 5.70 -18.52
CA THR A 578 -20.31 6.16 -18.74
C THR A 578 -20.23 7.67 -19.01
N ASP A 579 -21.20 8.26 -19.71
CA ASP A 579 -21.25 9.70 -19.97
C ASP A 579 -21.48 10.51 -18.70
N ALA A 580 -22.38 10.05 -17.82
CA ALA A 580 -22.62 10.67 -16.52
C ALA A 580 -21.38 10.55 -15.63
N LEU A 581 -20.74 9.37 -15.61
CA LEU A 581 -19.49 9.15 -14.90
C LEU A 581 -18.38 10.09 -15.39
N ALA A 582 -18.18 10.20 -16.72
CA ALA A 582 -17.16 11.09 -17.28
C ALA A 582 -17.37 12.57 -16.89
N LYS A 583 -18.62 13.03 -16.84
CA LYS A 583 -18.98 14.39 -16.38
C LYS A 583 -18.69 14.55 -14.88
N SER A 584 -19.06 13.57 -14.05
CA SER A 584 -18.85 13.59 -12.62
C SER A 584 -17.35 13.54 -12.26
N LEU A 585 -16.54 12.73 -12.96
CA LEU A 585 -15.09 12.70 -12.81
C LEU A 585 -14.43 14.05 -13.13
N LYS A 586 -14.85 14.74 -14.20
CA LYS A 586 -14.35 16.08 -14.53
C LYS A 586 -14.70 17.09 -13.45
N ARG A 587 -15.96 17.13 -13.01
CA ARG A 587 -16.39 17.98 -11.91
C ARG A 587 -15.62 17.71 -10.62
N GLY A 588 -15.45 16.43 -10.26
CA GLY A 588 -14.69 16.02 -9.09
C GLY A 588 -13.24 16.48 -9.14
N ALA A 589 -12.58 16.36 -10.29
CA ALA A 589 -11.23 16.87 -10.46
C ALA A 589 -11.14 18.40 -10.27
N GLU A 590 -12.12 19.17 -10.76
CA GLU A 590 -12.17 20.61 -10.55
C GLU A 590 -12.34 20.97 -9.06
N ILE A 591 -13.15 20.21 -8.32
CA ILE A 591 -13.37 20.39 -6.88
C ILE A 591 -12.08 20.07 -6.11
N VAL A 592 -11.47 18.91 -6.39
CA VAL A 592 -10.25 18.46 -5.71
C VAL A 592 -9.08 19.40 -6.01
N ASN A 593 -8.93 19.86 -7.23
CA ASN A 593 -7.88 20.82 -7.62
C ASN A 593 -8.01 22.19 -6.89
N ARG A 594 -9.19 22.50 -6.37
CA ARG A 594 -9.44 23.67 -5.52
C ARG A 594 -9.35 23.38 -4.02
N GLY A 595 -8.86 22.20 -3.65
CA GLY A 595 -8.71 21.78 -2.25
C GLY A 595 -9.96 21.08 -1.68
N GLY A 596 -10.97 20.78 -2.50
CA GLY A 596 -12.21 20.13 -2.07
C GLY A 596 -12.11 18.59 -2.03
N ARG A 597 -13.19 17.97 -1.63
CA ARG A 597 -13.38 16.51 -1.52
C ARG A 597 -14.61 16.13 -2.30
N TYR A 598 -14.50 15.10 -3.12
CA TYR A 598 -15.59 14.70 -3.99
C TYR A 598 -15.82 13.20 -3.96
N PHE A 599 -17.11 12.83 -3.94
CA PHE A 599 -17.57 11.45 -3.92
C PHE A 599 -18.44 11.16 -5.13
N ILE A 600 -18.25 9.98 -5.75
CA ILE A 600 -19.04 9.49 -6.87
C ILE A 600 -19.57 8.11 -6.54
N ASP A 601 -20.89 7.95 -6.54
CA ASP A 601 -21.55 6.66 -6.53
C ASP A 601 -21.77 6.21 -7.97
N SER A 602 -21.00 5.21 -8.42
CA SER A 602 -21.08 4.62 -9.76
C SER A 602 -21.82 3.30 -9.69
N VAL A 603 -23.10 3.30 -10.02
CA VAL A 603 -23.95 2.11 -10.03
C VAL A 603 -23.52 1.21 -11.18
N VAL A 604 -23.05 0.02 -10.85
CA VAL A 604 -22.60 -0.99 -11.81
C VAL A 604 -23.42 -2.27 -11.68
N GLU A 605 -23.52 -3.03 -12.77
CA GLU A 605 -24.11 -4.35 -12.73
C GLU A 605 -23.25 -5.28 -11.84
N PRO A 606 -23.87 -6.16 -11.02
CA PRO A 606 -23.14 -7.20 -10.33
C PRO A 606 -22.42 -8.08 -11.35
N GLY A 607 -21.09 -8.07 -11.31
CA GLY A 607 -20.26 -8.79 -12.25
C GLY A 607 -18.82 -8.31 -12.18
N TYR A 608 -17.88 -9.16 -12.50
CA TYR A 608 -16.53 -8.71 -12.85
C TYR A 608 -16.52 -8.23 -14.29
N ALA A 609 -15.60 -7.33 -14.57
CA ALA A 609 -15.32 -6.94 -15.94
C ALA A 609 -15.12 -8.22 -16.75
N ASP A 610 -15.95 -8.42 -17.77
CA ASP A 610 -15.82 -9.53 -18.68
C ASP A 610 -14.54 -9.27 -19.48
N THR A 611 -13.44 -9.69 -18.88
CA THR A 611 -12.11 -9.59 -19.48
C THR A 611 -12.19 -10.38 -20.75
N GLY A 612 -11.96 -9.74 -21.88
CA GLY A 612 -12.18 -10.24 -23.21
C GLY A 612 -11.80 -11.71 -23.44
N PRO A 613 -11.98 -12.28 -24.61
CA PRO A 613 -11.88 -13.74 -24.87
C PRO A 613 -10.60 -14.41 -24.34
N ASP A 614 -9.56 -13.61 -24.05
CA ASP A 614 -8.28 -14.11 -23.55
C ASP A 614 -8.25 -14.46 -22.05
N GLN A 615 -9.14 -13.95 -21.21
CA GLN A 615 -9.15 -14.26 -19.77
C GLN A 615 -10.19 -15.31 -19.33
N ARG A 616 -11.12 -15.69 -20.19
CA ARG A 616 -12.17 -16.69 -19.87
C ARG A 616 -11.65 -18.11 -19.64
N SER A 617 -10.39 -18.41 -19.89
CA SER A 617 -9.89 -19.80 -19.91
C SER A 617 -9.35 -20.34 -18.58
N GLY A 618 -9.41 -19.57 -17.49
CA GLY A 618 -8.96 -20.02 -16.14
C GLY A 618 -10.02 -20.73 -15.30
N ALA A 619 -11.30 -20.67 -15.67
CA ALA A 619 -12.42 -21.15 -14.83
C ALA A 619 -12.88 -22.59 -15.12
N GLY A 620 -12.28 -23.30 -16.05
CA GLY A 620 -12.86 -24.54 -16.58
C GLY A 620 -11.93 -25.74 -16.76
N LYS A 621 -10.85 -25.88 -16.02
CA LYS A 621 -10.16 -27.17 -15.95
C LYS A 621 -10.11 -27.66 -14.50
N LYS A 622 -10.73 -28.84 -14.30
CA LYS A 622 -10.77 -29.62 -13.07
C LYS A 622 -9.38 -29.68 -12.43
N VAL A 623 -9.32 -29.30 -11.15
CA VAL A 623 -8.24 -29.71 -10.25
C VAL A 623 -8.53 -31.15 -9.81
#